data_b75f3b61b10f4a1b0ee16164292a2155
#
_entry.id   b75f3b61b10f4a1b0ee16164292a2155
#
_cell.length_a   1.000
_cell.length_b   1.000
_cell.length_c   1.000
_cell.angle_alpha   90.00
_cell.angle_beta   90.00
_cell.angle_gamma   90.00
#
_symmetry.space_group_name_H-M   'P 1'
#
loop_
_entity.id
_entity.type
_entity.pdbx_description
1 polymer ?
#
loop_
_entity_poly.entity_id
_entity_poly.type
_entity_poly.pdbx_seq_one_letter_code
_entity_poly.pdbx_strand_id
1 'polypeptide(L)'
;MKIAHVALWTRDIDAQVAFWQRYFNGVAGELYVSKNRPGFVSRFVSLASGPTLEIMSLPELLPTEQTNERVGWAHIALSVGDEGLVDQLAQRAQQEGILQAPPRWTGDGFYEAIIRDPDGNTIEITG
;
A
#
# COMPACT_ATOMS: atom_id res chain seq x y z
N MET A 1 -13.85 18.98 -4.08
CA MET A 1 -12.56 18.33 -4.38
C MET A 1 -12.45 17.03 -3.63
N LYS A 2 -11.84 15.99 -4.22
CA LYS A 2 -11.56 14.71 -3.58
C LYS A 2 -10.25 14.14 -4.15
N ILE A 3 -9.58 13.27 -3.41
CA ILE A 3 -8.44 12.52 -3.95
C ILE A 3 -8.99 11.50 -4.95
N ALA A 4 -8.55 11.59 -6.20
CA ALA A 4 -9.00 10.69 -7.26
C ALA A 4 -8.24 9.36 -7.21
N HIS A 5 -6.91 9.43 -7.14
CA HIS A 5 -6.03 8.27 -6.97
C HIS A 5 -4.75 8.66 -6.23
N VAL A 6 -4.07 7.65 -5.72
CA VAL A 6 -2.71 7.72 -5.19
C VAL A 6 -1.86 6.78 -6.02
N ALA A 7 -0.66 7.23 -6.43
CA ALA A 7 0.19 6.44 -7.30
C ALA A 7 1.50 6.04 -6.61
N LEU A 8 1.98 4.84 -6.93
CA LEU A 8 3.28 4.33 -6.47
C LEU A 8 4.07 3.70 -7.61
N TRP A 9 5.37 3.80 -7.52
CA TRP A 9 6.30 3.09 -8.39
C TRP A 9 6.66 1.73 -7.82
N THR A 10 6.71 0.71 -8.68
CA THR A 10 7.18 -0.62 -8.32
C THR A 10 7.95 -1.25 -9.49
N ARG A 11 8.88 -2.14 -9.17
CA ARG A 11 9.53 -2.99 -10.18
C ARG A 11 8.73 -4.26 -10.46
N ASP A 12 7.73 -4.57 -9.63
CA ASP A 12 6.90 -5.77 -9.73
C ASP A 12 5.43 -5.45 -9.47
N ILE A 13 4.72 -5.11 -10.56
CA ILE A 13 3.28 -4.79 -10.51
C ILE A 13 2.49 -5.97 -9.95
N ASP A 14 2.82 -7.21 -10.35
CA ASP A 14 2.05 -8.38 -9.93
C ASP A 14 2.17 -8.63 -8.42
N ALA A 15 3.36 -8.45 -7.85
CA ALA A 15 3.56 -8.55 -6.39
C ALA A 15 2.75 -7.49 -5.64
N GLN A 16 2.75 -6.26 -6.11
CA GLN A 16 1.95 -5.19 -5.51
C GLN A 16 0.45 -5.47 -5.60
N VAL A 17 -0.03 -5.85 -6.77
CA VAL A 17 -1.45 -6.19 -6.96
C VAL A 17 -1.85 -7.33 -6.03
N ALA A 18 -1.06 -8.40 -5.96
CA ALA A 18 -1.33 -9.54 -5.08
C ALA A 18 -1.38 -9.13 -3.60
N PHE A 19 -0.51 -8.22 -3.17
CA PHE A 19 -0.52 -7.68 -1.81
C PHE A 19 -1.84 -6.94 -1.50
N TRP A 20 -2.26 -6.01 -2.37
CA TRP A 20 -3.49 -5.24 -2.17
C TRP A 20 -4.75 -6.11 -2.24
N GLN A 21 -4.75 -7.14 -3.09
CA GLN A 21 -5.84 -8.12 -3.14
C GLN A 21 -5.91 -8.94 -1.85
N ARG A 22 -4.76 -9.43 -1.37
CA ARG A 22 -4.68 -10.33 -0.23
C ARG A 22 -4.98 -9.66 1.10
N TYR A 23 -4.45 -8.45 1.31
CA TYR A 23 -4.61 -7.74 2.58
C TYR A 23 -5.89 -6.89 2.65
N PHE A 24 -6.31 -6.31 1.54
CA PHE A 24 -7.35 -5.29 1.52
C PHE A 24 -8.48 -5.58 0.54
N ASN A 25 -8.57 -6.79 0.03
CA ASN A 25 -9.60 -7.19 -0.96
C ASN A 25 -9.64 -6.28 -2.20
N GLY A 26 -8.50 -5.76 -2.60
CA GLY A 26 -8.38 -4.88 -3.74
C GLY A 26 -8.82 -5.56 -5.04
N VAL A 27 -9.43 -4.80 -5.93
CA VAL A 27 -9.85 -5.25 -7.26
C VAL A 27 -8.98 -4.57 -8.30
N ALA A 28 -8.18 -5.36 -9.00
CA ALA A 28 -7.29 -4.86 -10.05
C ALA A 28 -8.04 -4.70 -11.37
N GLY A 29 -7.84 -3.55 -12.03
CA GLY A 29 -8.22 -3.33 -13.42
C GLY A 29 -7.23 -3.96 -14.39
N GLU A 30 -7.42 -3.71 -15.69
CA GLU A 30 -6.54 -4.20 -16.74
C GLU A 30 -5.18 -3.49 -16.74
N LEU A 31 -4.16 -4.19 -17.24
CA LEU A 31 -2.85 -3.59 -17.44
C LEU A 31 -2.91 -2.55 -18.57
N TYR A 32 -2.52 -1.33 -18.26
CA TYR A 32 -2.29 -0.28 -19.23
C TYR A 32 -0.83 -0.30 -19.68
N VAL A 33 -0.62 -0.27 -21.01
CA VAL A 33 0.70 -0.17 -21.63
C VAL A 33 0.75 1.13 -22.41
N SER A 34 1.65 2.04 -22.04
CA SER A 34 1.74 3.34 -22.67
C SER A 34 2.29 3.26 -24.10
N LYS A 35 1.63 3.94 -25.03
CA LYS A 35 2.14 4.15 -26.40
C LYS A 35 3.10 5.32 -26.50
N ASN A 36 2.95 6.30 -25.60
CA ASN A 36 3.70 7.56 -25.65
C ASN A 36 4.97 7.53 -24.79
N ARG A 37 5.03 6.63 -23.82
CA ARG A 37 6.17 6.48 -22.91
C ARG A 37 6.64 5.03 -22.91
N PRO A 38 7.68 4.68 -23.70
CA PRO A 38 8.16 3.30 -23.82
C PRO A 38 8.50 2.67 -22.47
N GLY A 39 7.99 1.45 -22.24
CA GLY A 39 8.23 0.69 -21.01
C GLY A 39 7.36 1.09 -19.82
N PHE A 40 6.58 2.17 -19.90
CA PHE A 40 5.63 2.53 -18.85
C PHE A 40 4.44 1.58 -18.90
N VAL A 41 4.14 0.98 -17.77
CA VAL A 41 2.94 0.17 -17.54
C VAL A 41 2.30 0.57 -16.22
N SER A 42 0.98 0.42 -16.12
CA SER A 42 0.28 0.64 -14.86
C SER A 42 -0.96 -0.24 -14.74
N ARG A 43 -1.41 -0.39 -13.50
CA ARG A 43 -2.64 -1.07 -13.17
C ARG A 43 -3.30 -0.36 -12.00
N PHE A 44 -4.60 -0.07 -12.12
CA PHE A 44 -5.37 0.50 -11.02
C PHE A 44 -5.91 -0.61 -10.13
N VAL A 45 -5.87 -0.37 -8.82
CA VAL A 45 -6.49 -1.21 -7.81
C VAL A 45 -7.51 -0.39 -7.05
N SER A 46 -8.76 -0.86 -7.03
CA SER A 46 -9.86 -0.26 -6.29
C SER A 46 -10.04 -0.97 -4.96
N LEU A 47 -10.26 -0.20 -3.90
CA LEU A 47 -10.72 -0.68 -2.60
C LEU A 47 -12.23 -0.49 -2.48
N ALA A 48 -12.83 -0.93 -1.38
CA ALA A 48 -14.28 -0.81 -1.15
C ALA A 48 -14.78 0.64 -1.22
N SER A 49 -13.94 1.59 -0.84
CA SER A 49 -14.23 3.03 -0.93
C SER A 49 -12.93 3.84 -0.96
N GLY A 50 -13.05 5.13 -1.22
CA GLY A 50 -11.90 6.04 -1.27
C GLY A 50 -11.25 6.13 -2.65
N PRO A 51 -10.02 6.67 -2.72
CA PRO A 51 -9.28 6.79 -3.97
C PRO A 51 -8.80 5.43 -4.47
N THR A 52 -8.60 5.32 -5.78
CA THR A 52 -7.91 4.16 -6.36
C THR A 52 -6.40 4.27 -6.16
N LEU A 53 -5.73 3.13 -6.22
CA LEU A 53 -4.28 3.07 -6.26
C LEU A 53 -3.83 2.85 -7.70
N GLU A 54 -2.94 3.69 -8.20
CA GLU A 54 -2.27 3.47 -9.48
C GLU A 54 -0.90 2.87 -9.24
N ILE A 55 -0.73 1.61 -9.64
CA ILE A 55 0.52 0.87 -9.49
C ILE A 55 1.26 0.95 -10.80
N MET A 56 2.39 1.65 -10.81
CA MET A 56 3.14 2.01 -12.02
C MET A 56 4.52 1.39 -12.05
N SER A 57 5.00 1.07 -13.25
CA SER A 57 6.35 0.59 -13.45
C SER A 57 7.02 1.20 -14.68
N LEU A 58 8.34 1.32 -14.59
CA LEU A 58 9.25 1.68 -15.67
C LEU A 58 10.48 0.78 -15.63
N PRO A 59 11.18 0.56 -16.78
CA PRO A 59 12.36 -0.30 -16.81
C PRO A 59 13.50 0.16 -15.90
N GLU A 60 13.67 1.46 -15.71
CA GLU A 60 14.84 2.05 -15.03
C GLU A 60 14.43 2.85 -13.78
N LEU A 61 13.69 2.22 -12.87
CA LEU A 61 13.39 2.83 -11.57
C LEU A 61 14.63 2.80 -10.68
N LEU A 62 14.88 3.93 -10.01
CA LEU A 62 15.88 4.00 -8.96
C LEU A 62 15.42 3.18 -7.75
N PRO A 63 16.34 2.54 -7.01
CA PRO A 63 15.99 1.84 -5.80
C PRO A 63 15.43 2.81 -4.76
N THR A 64 14.52 2.30 -3.92
CA THR A 64 14.07 3.07 -2.76
C THR A 64 15.22 3.23 -1.77
N GLU A 65 15.39 4.42 -1.24
CA GLU A 65 16.30 4.64 -0.12
C GLU A 65 15.58 4.21 1.16
N GLN A 66 16.09 3.19 1.81
CA GLN A 66 15.61 2.76 3.12
C GLN A 66 16.15 3.70 4.21
N THR A 67 15.83 4.96 4.09
CA THR A 67 16.07 5.91 5.16
C THR A 67 14.78 6.12 5.93
N ASN A 68 14.93 6.33 7.22
CA ASN A 68 13.86 6.62 8.13
C ASN A 68 13.17 7.95 7.78
N GLU A 69 12.63 8.63 8.68
CA GLU A 69 11.84 9.84 8.55
C GLU A 69 12.52 10.90 7.68
N ARG A 70 11.90 11.25 6.57
CA ARG A 70 12.38 12.24 5.60
C ARG A 70 11.21 13.07 5.07
N VAL A 71 11.50 14.26 4.60
CA VAL A 71 10.49 15.15 4.00
C VAL A 71 9.85 14.46 2.80
N GLY A 72 8.52 14.43 2.78
CA GLY A 72 7.71 13.78 1.75
C GLY A 72 6.58 12.94 2.35
N TRP A 73 6.06 12.02 1.57
CA TRP A 73 5.01 11.11 2.04
C TRP A 73 5.56 10.11 3.06
N ALA A 74 4.90 10.02 4.21
CA ALA A 74 5.28 9.09 5.28
C ALA A 74 4.64 7.71 5.11
N HIS A 75 3.32 7.68 4.96
CA HIS A 75 2.54 6.44 4.84
C HIS A 75 1.18 6.71 4.18
N ILE A 76 0.49 5.63 3.85
CA ILE A 76 -0.94 5.62 3.60
C ILE A 76 -1.62 4.92 4.78
N ALA A 77 -2.67 5.52 5.33
CA ALA A 77 -3.48 4.92 6.37
C ALA A 77 -4.79 4.36 5.79
N LEU A 78 -5.13 3.15 6.20
CA LEU A 78 -6.34 2.44 5.79
C LEU A 78 -7.20 2.12 7.01
N SER A 79 -8.44 2.61 7.04
CA SER A 79 -9.42 2.15 8.01
C SER A 79 -9.97 0.79 7.55
N VAL A 80 -9.80 -0.22 8.39
CA VAL A 80 -10.23 -1.59 8.10
C VAL A 80 -11.56 -1.93 8.77
N GLY A 81 -12.10 -1.02 9.58
CA GLY A 81 -13.43 -1.08 10.12
C GLY A 81 -13.53 -1.43 11.60
N ASP A 82 -12.65 -2.25 12.14
CA ASP A 82 -12.63 -2.58 13.56
C ASP A 82 -11.25 -3.07 14.05
N GLU A 83 -11.07 -3.05 15.36
CA GLU A 83 -9.82 -3.46 16.03
C GLU A 83 -9.48 -4.93 15.78
N GLY A 84 -10.49 -5.81 15.69
CA GLY A 84 -10.28 -7.24 15.45
C GLY A 84 -9.66 -7.49 14.08
N LEU A 85 -10.01 -6.71 13.05
CA LEU A 85 -9.38 -6.78 11.73
C LEU A 85 -7.95 -6.23 11.77
N VAL A 86 -7.68 -5.19 12.54
CA VAL A 86 -6.29 -4.72 12.77
C VAL A 86 -5.44 -5.86 13.33
N ASP A 87 -5.92 -6.54 14.37
CA ASP A 87 -5.22 -7.66 14.98
C ASP A 87 -4.97 -8.82 14.00
N GLN A 88 -5.99 -9.20 13.23
CA GLN A 88 -5.89 -10.28 12.24
C GLN A 88 -4.87 -9.98 11.14
N LEU A 89 -4.92 -8.77 10.59
CA LEU A 89 -3.99 -8.34 9.55
C LEU A 89 -2.57 -8.21 10.09
N ALA A 90 -2.41 -7.68 11.30
CA ALA A 90 -1.11 -7.59 11.97
C ALA A 90 -0.52 -8.97 12.25
N GLN A 91 -1.33 -9.93 12.69
CA GLN A 91 -0.87 -11.31 12.90
C GLN A 91 -0.40 -11.94 11.59
N ARG A 92 -1.15 -11.77 10.50
CA ARG A 92 -0.72 -12.22 9.16
C ARG A 92 0.59 -11.57 8.75
N ALA A 93 0.69 -10.26 8.90
CA ALA A 93 1.90 -9.51 8.56
C ALA A 93 3.11 -9.95 9.39
N GLN A 94 2.92 -10.29 10.65
CA GLN A 94 3.98 -10.84 11.50
C GLN A 94 4.47 -12.20 10.98
N GLN A 95 3.54 -13.10 10.61
CA GLN A 95 3.88 -14.41 10.05
C GLN A 95 4.63 -14.29 8.71
N GLU A 96 4.33 -13.26 7.93
CA GLU A 96 4.95 -12.98 6.63
C GLU A 96 6.20 -12.09 6.74
N GLY A 97 6.56 -11.64 7.92
CA GLY A 97 7.76 -10.83 8.15
C GLY A 97 7.65 -9.36 7.70
N ILE A 98 6.44 -8.85 7.53
CA ILE A 98 6.19 -7.47 7.06
C ILE A 98 5.55 -6.56 8.13
N LEU A 99 5.36 -7.05 9.36
CA LEU A 99 4.88 -6.21 10.45
C LEU A 99 6.00 -5.27 10.92
N GLN A 100 5.75 -3.97 10.87
CA GLN A 100 6.69 -2.94 11.33
C GLN A 100 6.39 -2.50 12.77
N ALA A 101 5.12 -2.33 13.12
CA ALA A 101 4.69 -2.02 14.47
C ALA A 101 3.43 -2.81 14.83
N PRO A 102 3.41 -3.48 15.99
CA PRO A 102 2.26 -4.27 16.43
C PRO A 102 1.05 -3.38 16.74
N PRO A 103 -0.16 -3.96 16.83
CA PRO A 103 -1.35 -3.24 17.24
C PRO A 103 -1.17 -2.52 18.58
N ARG A 104 -1.60 -1.28 18.64
CA ARG A 104 -1.53 -0.44 19.84
C ARG A 104 -2.50 0.73 19.74
N TRP A 105 -2.89 1.26 20.88
CA TRP A 105 -3.55 2.55 20.96
C TRP A 105 -2.51 3.68 20.85
N THR A 106 -2.77 4.63 19.96
CA THR A 106 -1.95 5.84 19.84
C THR A 106 -2.47 6.95 20.74
N GLY A 107 -1.64 7.97 21.00
CA GLY A 107 -1.99 9.08 21.86
C GLY A 107 -3.13 9.96 21.33
N ASP A 108 -3.40 9.90 20.04
CA ASP A 108 -4.51 10.59 19.35
C ASP A 108 -5.78 9.75 19.22
N GLY A 109 -5.79 8.55 19.80
CA GLY A 109 -7.01 7.74 19.97
C GLY A 109 -7.29 6.72 18.88
N PHE A 110 -6.30 6.39 18.04
CA PHE A 110 -6.43 5.33 17.04
C PHE A 110 -5.89 4.00 17.56
N TYR A 111 -6.60 2.92 17.24
CA TYR A 111 -6.07 1.56 17.36
C TYR A 111 -5.50 1.14 16.03
N GLU A 112 -4.18 0.99 15.95
CA GLU A 112 -3.50 0.81 14.68
C GLU A 112 -2.29 -0.12 14.75
N ALA A 113 -1.93 -0.66 13.60
CA ALA A 113 -0.66 -1.35 13.37
C ALA A 113 -0.01 -0.79 12.09
N ILE A 114 1.27 -1.05 11.92
CA ILE A 114 2.02 -0.63 10.73
C ILE A 114 2.60 -1.86 10.04
N ILE A 115 2.33 -1.98 8.75
CA ILE A 115 2.85 -3.05 7.90
C ILE A 115 3.62 -2.45 6.72
N ARG A 116 4.35 -3.31 6.00
CA ARG A 116 5.06 -2.90 4.78
C ARG A 116 4.49 -3.62 3.57
N ASP A 117 4.39 -2.89 2.46
CA ASP A 117 4.10 -3.47 1.16
C ASP A 117 5.33 -4.19 0.58
N PRO A 118 5.23 -4.86 -0.61
CA PRO A 118 6.37 -5.56 -1.22
C PRO A 118 7.60 -4.68 -1.53
N ASP A 119 7.43 -3.39 -1.71
CA ASP A 119 8.53 -2.45 -1.95
C ASP A 119 9.01 -1.75 -0.67
N GLY A 120 8.46 -2.11 0.50
CA GLY A 120 8.83 -1.56 1.79
C GLY A 120 8.14 -0.25 2.15
N ASN A 121 7.11 0.17 1.40
CA ASN A 121 6.32 1.34 1.75
C ASN A 121 5.53 1.09 3.04
N THR A 122 5.47 2.11 3.87
CA THR A 122 4.75 2.06 5.14
C THR A 122 3.25 2.18 4.91
N ILE A 123 2.49 1.23 5.44
CA ILE A 123 1.03 1.23 5.45
C ILE A 123 0.55 1.10 6.89
N GLU A 124 -0.24 2.07 7.31
CA GLU A 124 -0.91 2.07 8.59
C GLU A 124 -2.30 1.46 8.43
N ILE A 125 -2.68 0.57 9.33
CA ILE A 125 -4.02 -0.03 9.37
C ILE A 125 -4.69 0.36 10.66
N THR A 126 -5.88 0.96 10.55
CA THR A 126 -6.62 1.47 11.71
C THR A 126 -8.01 0.84 11.82
N GLY A 127 -8.48 0.65 13.03
CA GLY A 127 -9.83 0.18 13.33
C GLY A 127 -10.91 1.26 13.24
#